data_c9c85ba9547fd77662397b3031bc227f
#
_entry.id   c9c85ba9547fd77662397b3031bc227f
#
_cell.length_a   1.000
_cell.length_b   1.000
_cell.length_c   1.000
_cell.angle_alpha   90.00
_cell.angle_beta   90.00
_cell.angle_gamma   90.00
#
_symmetry.space_group_name_H-M   'P 1'
#
loop_
_entity.id
_entity.type
_entity.pdbx_description
1 polymer ?
#
loop_
_entity_poly.entity_id
_entity_poly.type
_entity_poly.pdbx_seq_one_letter_code
_entity_poly.pdbx_strand_id
1 'polypeptide(L)'
;MAIPQRRNAVTASLPAPLGGWNARDSLAEMSPLDAVEMVNFFPTPSDILMRKGFSKHVQSVTGENQTLMNYAASTQKLFSIANGTIYNVTTSPAVSVYTGLTNSKWQHVNFANSAGNQFLCFCNGTDPSMLYNGTTFIKQATTSTAQTISTITHFF
;
A
#
# COMPACT_ATOMS: atom_id res chain seq x y z
N MET A 1 -15.82 -26.41 -66.54
CA MET A 1 -15.02 -26.67 -65.32
C MET A 1 -14.44 -25.35 -64.90
N ALA A 2 -14.95 -24.69 -63.81
CA ALA A 2 -14.47 -23.39 -63.39
C ALA A 2 -13.24 -23.55 -62.50
N ILE A 3 -12.15 -22.89 -62.87
CA ILE A 3 -10.90 -22.88 -62.10
C ILE A 3 -11.13 -21.99 -60.88
N PRO A 4 -10.95 -22.50 -59.66
CA PRO A 4 -11.12 -21.65 -58.49
C PRO A 4 -10.02 -20.58 -58.47
N GLN A 5 -10.40 -19.31 -58.52
CA GLN A 5 -9.47 -18.20 -58.33
C GLN A 5 -8.87 -18.28 -56.90
N ARG A 6 -7.57 -18.48 -56.80
CA ARG A 6 -6.86 -18.30 -55.56
C ARG A 6 -6.93 -16.82 -55.16
N ARG A 7 -7.63 -16.54 -54.11
CA ARG A 7 -7.52 -15.21 -53.46
C ARG A 7 -6.12 -15.09 -52.90
N ASN A 8 -5.31 -14.16 -53.41
CA ASN A 8 -4.07 -13.77 -52.78
C ASN A 8 -4.39 -13.15 -51.43
N ALA A 9 -4.07 -13.87 -50.36
CA ALA A 9 -4.15 -13.30 -49.02
C ALA A 9 -2.98 -12.31 -48.86
N VAL A 10 -3.32 -11.03 -48.69
CA VAL A 10 -2.32 -10.02 -48.29
C VAL A 10 -2.25 -10.05 -46.76
N THR A 11 -1.12 -10.46 -46.22
CA THR A 11 -0.85 -10.40 -44.81
C THR A 11 -0.26 -9.03 -44.49
N ALA A 12 -0.92 -8.27 -43.62
CA ALA A 12 -0.36 -7.06 -43.04
C ALA A 12 0.12 -7.37 -41.61
N SER A 13 1.32 -6.96 -41.26
CA SER A 13 1.84 -7.02 -39.90
C SER A 13 1.56 -5.69 -39.23
N LEU A 14 0.88 -5.73 -38.09
CA LEU A 14 0.70 -4.56 -37.23
C LEU A 14 1.87 -4.53 -36.22
N PRO A 15 2.55 -3.38 -36.07
CA PRO A 15 3.56 -3.23 -35.04
C PRO A 15 2.94 -3.26 -33.64
N ALA A 16 3.75 -3.58 -32.63
CA ALA A 16 3.34 -3.43 -31.24
C ALA A 16 3.09 -1.95 -30.91
N PRO A 17 2.07 -1.59 -30.11
CA PRO A 17 1.74 -0.20 -29.77
C PRO A 17 2.72 0.40 -28.74
N LEU A 18 3.96 0.64 -29.17
CA LEU A 18 5.04 1.21 -28.35
C LEU A 18 4.81 2.68 -27.98
N GLY A 19 3.97 3.40 -28.74
CA GLY A 19 3.57 4.79 -28.44
C GLY A 19 2.66 4.90 -27.21
N GLY A 20 2.08 3.78 -26.79
CA GLY A 20 1.23 3.72 -25.60
C GLY A 20 -0.23 4.02 -25.89
N TRP A 21 -0.96 4.39 -24.85
CA TRP A 21 -2.38 4.72 -24.94
C TRP A 21 -2.56 6.17 -25.43
N ASN A 22 -3.27 6.32 -26.52
CA ASN A 22 -3.60 7.62 -27.10
C ASN A 22 -5.12 7.82 -27.07
N ALA A 23 -5.60 8.68 -26.18
CA ALA A 23 -7.00 9.06 -26.05
C ALA A 23 -7.33 10.43 -26.68
N ARG A 24 -6.35 11.07 -27.33
CA ARG A 24 -6.50 12.43 -27.86
C ARG A 24 -6.84 12.44 -29.35
N ASP A 25 -6.15 11.62 -30.13
CA ASP A 25 -6.23 11.70 -31.58
C ASP A 25 -7.38 10.83 -32.13
N SER A 26 -7.91 11.22 -33.26
CA SER A 26 -8.94 10.42 -33.95
C SER A 26 -8.32 9.14 -34.50
N LEU A 27 -9.11 8.08 -34.63
CA LEU A 27 -8.65 6.80 -35.18
C LEU A 27 -8.05 6.93 -36.59
N ALA A 28 -8.47 7.93 -37.35
CA ALA A 28 -7.97 8.16 -38.71
C ALA A 28 -6.58 8.79 -38.75
N GLU A 29 -6.19 9.50 -37.67
CA GLU A 29 -4.93 10.23 -37.57
C GLU A 29 -3.96 9.62 -36.56
N MET A 30 -4.42 8.60 -35.83
CA MET A 30 -3.63 7.92 -34.81
C MET A 30 -2.44 7.18 -35.42
N SER A 31 -1.28 7.28 -34.78
CA SER A 31 -0.11 6.52 -35.18
C SER A 31 -0.38 5.01 -35.09
N PRO A 32 0.09 4.19 -36.04
CA PRO A 32 0.01 2.72 -35.92
C PRO A 32 0.74 2.14 -34.70
N LEU A 33 1.60 2.95 -34.04
CA LEU A 33 2.32 2.60 -32.83
C LEU A 33 1.53 2.95 -31.56
N ASP A 34 0.37 3.60 -31.68
CA ASP A 34 -0.47 3.95 -30.55
C ASP A 34 -1.58 2.93 -30.34
N ALA A 35 -2.07 2.81 -29.12
CA ALA A 35 -3.21 1.97 -28.75
C ALA A 35 -4.43 2.83 -28.42
N VAL A 36 -5.58 2.45 -28.94
CA VAL A 36 -6.89 3.02 -28.56
C VAL A 36 -7.26 2.67 -27.14
N GLU A 37 -6.90 1.46 -26.72
CA GLU A 37 -7.11 0.95 -25.37
C GLU A 37 -5.90 0.11 -24.94
N MET A 38 -5.44 0.34 -23.73
CA MET A 38 -4.32 -0.40 -23.16
C MET A 38 -4.61 -0.73 -21.70
N VAL A 39 -5.03 -1.96 -21.43
CA VAL A 39 -5.40 -2.45 -20.11
C VAL A 39 -4.38 -3.48 -19.65
N ASN A 40 -3.76 -3.24 -18.49
CA ASN A 40 -2.74 -4.10 -17.88
C ASN A 40 -1.45 -4.30 -18.71
N PHE A 41 -1.17 -3.37 -19.64
CA PHE A 41 0.07 -3.34 -20.40
C PHE A 41 0.79 -2.02 -20.22
N PHE A 42 2.11 -2.06 -20.24
CA PHE A 42 2.98 -0.89 -20.15
C PHE A 42 3.91 -0.87 -21.36
N PRO A 43 3.90 0.19 -22.18
CA PRO A 43 4.85 0.34 -23.28
C PRO A 43 6.24 0.66 -22.72
N THR A 44 7.25 0.06 -23.30
CA THR A 44 8.66 0.42 -23.13
C THR A 44 9.21 0.90 -24.48
N PRO A 45 10.42 1.46 -24.54
CA PRO A 45 10.99 1.89 -25.81
C PRO A 45 11.16 0.77 -26.85
N SER A 46 11.19 -0.50 -26.45
CA SER A 46 11.46 -1.65 -27.32
C SER A 46 10.34 -2.68 -27.36
N ASP A 47 9.45 -2.71 -26.36
CA ASP A 47 8.45 -3.77 -26.22
C ASP A 47 7.23 -3.30 -25.40
N ILE A 48 6.25 -4.20 -25.23
CA ILE A 48 5.10 -4.01 -24.37
C ILE A 48 5.13 -5.06 -23.28
N LEU A 49 5.20 -4.60 -22.03
CA LEU A 49 5.20 -5.46 -20.86
C LEU A 49 3.78 -5.64 -20.30
N MET A 50 3.42 -6.86 -20.03
CA MET A 50 2.22 -7.13 -19.24
C MET A 50 2.46 -6.74 -17.78
N ARG A 51 1.46 -6.12 -17.15
CA ARG A 51 1.46 -5.85 -15.72
C ARG A 51 1.72 -7.14 -14.96
N LYS A 52 2.73 -7.11 -14.09
CA LYS A 52 3.02 -8.24 -13.20
C LYS A 52 1.87 -8.45 -12.22
N GLY A 53 1.61 -9.69 -11.89
CA GLY A 53 0.68 -10.05 -10.81
C GLY A 53 1.17 -9.53 -9.46
N PHE A 54 0.30 -9.61 -8.46
CA PHE A 54 0.65 -9.30 -7.07
C PHE A 54 0.51 -10.58 -6.22
N SER A 55 1.29 -10.63 -5.16
CA SER A 55 1.13 -11.65 -4.11
C SER A 55 0.74 -10.98 -2.81
N LYS A 56 -0.04 -11.68 -1.99
CA LYS A 56 -0.33 -11.24 -0.64
C LYS A 56 0.96 -11.13 0.17
N HIS A 57 1.23 -9.98 0.76
CA HIS A 57 2.36 -9.81 1.68
C HIS A 57 2.21 -10.68 2.93
N VAL A 58 1.00 -10.70 3.50
CA VAL A 58 0.72 -11.42 4.74
C VAL A 58 -0.68 -12.04 4.70
N GLN A 59 -0.84 -13.16 5.38
CA GLN A 59 -2.12 -13.85 5.57
C GLN A 59 -2.59 -13.71 7.02
N SER A 60 -3.83 -14.14 7.29
CA SER A 60 -4.41 -14.22 8.65
C SER A 60 -4.76 -12.88 9.30
N VAL A 61 -4.93 -11.82 8.50
CA VAL A 61 -5.60 -10.60 8.98
C VAL A 61 -7.09 -10.73 8.75
N THR A 62 -7.88 -10.51 9.80
CA THR A 62 -9.34 -10.60 9.74
C THR A 62 -9.94 -9.20 9.57
N GLY A 63 -10.76 -9.02 8.54
CA GLY A 63 -11.41 -7.76 8.24
C GLY A 63 -10.64 -6.87 7.27
N GLU A 64 -11.16 -5.67 7.06
CA GLU A 64 -10.57 -4.68 6.17
C GLU A 64 -9.43 -3.93 6.87
N ASN A 65 -8.28 -3.85 6.21
CA ASN A 65 -7.15 -3.05 6.67
C ASN A 65 -7.43 -1.56 6.42
N GLN A 66 -7.59 -0.79 7.48
CA GLN A 66 -7.88 0.64 7.41
C GLN A 66 -6.69 1.52 7.75
N THR A 67 -5.69 0.96 8.44
CA THR A 67 -4.46 1.67 8.80
C THR A 67 -3.25 0.74 8.70
N LEU A 68 -2.18 1.26 8.12
CA LEU A 68 -0.85 0.67 8.15
C LEU A 68 0.08 1.61 8.88
N MET A 69 0.87 1.08 9.82
CA MET A 69 1.82 1.85 10.63
C MET A 69 3.19 1.20 10.56
N ASN A 70 4.21 2.01 10.27
CA ASN A 70 5.59 1.58 10.29
C ASN A 70 6.26 2.05 11.59
N TYR A 71 6.78 1.14 12.38
CA TYR A 71 7.68 1.45 13.49
C TYR A 71 9.12 1.51 12.97
N ALA A 72 9.65 2.72 12.90
CA ALA A 72 10.99 3.01 12.35
C ALA A 72 12.04 3.00 13.47
N ALA A 73 12.59 1.83 13.74
CA ALA A 73 13.69 1.62 14.69
C ALA A 73 14.75 0.71 14.07
N SER A 74 15.80 0.38 14.84
CA SER A 74 16.81 -0.61 14.40
C SER A 74 16.16 -1.95 13.99
N THR A 75 15.13 -2.38 14.73
CA THR A 75 14.25 -3.48 14.35
C THR A 75 12.94 -2.91 13.86
N GLN A 76 12.83 -2.77 12.54
CA GLN A 76 11.60 -2.26 11.92
C GLN A 76 10.46 -3.25 12.06
N LYS A 77 9.26 -2.72 12.31
CA LYS A 77 8.03 -3.50 12.36
C LYS A 77 6.93 -2.81 11.58
N LEU A 78 6.12 -3.60 10.92
CA LEU A 78 4.92 -3.15 10.21
C LEU A 78 3.70 -3.64 10.96
N PHE A 79 2.80 -2.71 11.29
CA PHE A 79 1.53 -3.02 11.92
C PHE A 79 0.38 -2.65 11.00
N SER A 80 -0.66 -3.46 11.05
CA SER A 80 -1.92 -3.20 10.36
C SER A 80 -3.05 -3.20 11.37
N ILE A 81 -3.99 -2.28 11.22
CA ILE A 81 -5.21 -2.25 12.06
C ILE A 81 -6.40 -2.63 11.20
N ALA A 82 -7.07 -3.69 11.61
CA ALA A 82 -8.26 -4.22 10.97
C ALA A 82 -9.24 -4.70 12.04
N ASN A 83 -10.53 -4.38 11.87
CA ASN A 83 -11.60 -4.81 12.77
C ASN A 83 -11.28 -4.61 14.26
N GLY A 84 -10.77 -3.43 14.63
CA GLY A 84 -10.44 -3.07 16.01
C GLY A 84 -9.27 -3.84 16.63
N THR A 85 -8.44 -4.48 15.81
CA THR A 85 -7.29 -5.29 16.22
C THR A 85 -6.02 -4.80 15.53
N ILE A 86 -4.93 -4.68 16.29
CA ILE A 86 -3.59 -4.43 15.74
C ILE A 86 -2.93 -5.76 15.46
N TYR A 87 -2.48 -5.94 14.23
CA TYR A 87 -1.71 -7.08 13.76
C TYR A 87 -0.28 -6.67 13.47
N ASN A 88 0.68 -7.46 13.94
CA ASN A 88 2.04 -7.41 13.41
C ASN A 88 2.05 -8.12 12.06
N VAL A 89 2.32 -7.37 11.01
CA VAL A 89 2.35 -7.84 9.61
C VAL A 89 3.75 -7.74 9.01
N THR A 90 4.78 -7.66 9.84
CA THR A 90 6.17 -7.66 9.39
C THR A 90 6.51 -8.93 8.63
N THR A 91 6.00 -10.07 9.09
CA THR A 91 6.15 -11.38 8.47
C THR A 91 4.82 -12.10 8.38
N SER A 92 4.70 -13.07 7.47
CA SER A 92 3.53 -13.94 7.35
C SER A 92 3.71 -15.22 8.17
N PRO A 93 2.67 -15.70 8.88
CA PRO A 93 1.34 -15.11 9.02
C PRO A 93 1.30 -13.91 9.96
N ALA A 94 0.25 -13.07 9.84
CA ALA A 94 0.01 -11.96 10.75
C ALA A 94 -0.26 -12.46 12.18
N VAL A 95 0.29 -11.74 13.17
CA VAL A 95 0.06 -12.04 14.58
C VAL A 95 -0.73 -10.90 15.22
N SER A 96 -1.88 -11.21 15.85
CA SER A 96 -2.61 -10.23 16.65
C SER A 96 -1.79 -9.84 17.87
N VAL A 97 -1.56 -8.54 18.07
CA VAL A 97 -0.72 -8.00 19.15
C VAL A 97 -1.49 -7.08 20.09
N TYR A 98 -2.63 -6.57 19.68
CA TYR A 98 -3.51 -5.77 20.52
C TYR A 98 -4.95 -5.82 19.99
N THR A 99 -5.95 -5.86 20.87
CA THR A 99 -7.37 -5.96 20.52
C THR A 99 -8.20 -4.97 21.32
N GLY A 100 -9.46 -4.78 20.95
CA GLY A 100 -10.42 -3.95 21.68
C GLY A 100 -10.34 -2.47 21.34
N LEU A 101 -9.93 -2.13 20.13
CA LEU A 101 -10.03 -0.77 19.60
C LEU A 101 -11.45 -0.50 19.08
N THR A 102 -11.93 0.72 19.27
CA THR A 102 -13.28 1.12 18.82
C THR A 102 -13.38 1.25 17.32
N ASN A 103 -12.29 1.66 16.65
CA ASN A 103 -12.21 1.72 15.19
C ASN A 103 -10.80 1.37 14.69
N SER A 104 -10.66 1.26 13.37
CA SER A 104 -9.39 0.86 12.75
C SER A 104 -8.73 1.99 11.95
N LYS A 105 -9.25 3.23 12.03
CA LYS A 105 -8.69 4.41 11.35
C LYS A 105 -7.85 5.22 12.34
N TRP A 106 -6.52 5.17 12.19
CA TRP A 106 -5.59 5.79 13.12
C TRP A 106 -4.58 6.66 12.39
N GLN A 107 -4.17 7.76 13.00
CA GLN A 107 -3.04 8.58 12.61
C GLN A 107 -1.83 8.19 13.44
N HIS A 108 -0.65 8.19 12.86
CA HIS A 108 0.56 7.77 13.57
C HIS A 108 1.78 8.64 13.24
N VAL A 109 2.72 8.65 14.15
CA VAL A 109 4.01 9.32 13.99
C VAL A 109 5.10 8.54 14.72
N ASN A 110 6.28 8.42 14.11
CA ASN A 110 7.46 7.93 14.80
C ASN A 110 8.21 9.09 15.41
N PHE A 111 8.72 8.92 16.64
CA PHE A 111 9.60 9.89 17.26
C PHE A 111 10.69 9.19 18.09
N ALA A 112 11.78 9.92 18.35
CA ALA A 112 12.84 9.46 19.24
C ALA A 112 12.98 10.46 20.37
N ASN A 113 13.25 9.96 21.58
CA ASN A 113 13.61 10.82 22.71
C ASN A 113 15.11 11.20 22.65
N SER A 114 15.52 12.10 23.53
CA SER A 114 16.92 12.55 23.64
C SER A 114 17.91 11.43 23.96
N ALA A 115 17.44 10.32 24.53
CA ALA A 115 18.25 9.13 24.82
C ALA A 115 18.34 8.16 23.62
N GLY A 116 17.74 8.51 22.47
CA GLY A 116 17.75 7.70 21.24
C GLY A 116 16.73 6.57 21.22
N ASN A 117 15.84 6.47 22.21
CA ASN A 117 14.78 5.46 22.18
C ASN A 117 13.72 5.84 21.15
N GLN A 118 13.32 4.88 20.33
CA GLN A 118 12.33 5.05 19.29
C GLN A 118 10.94 4.67 19.79
N PHE A 119 9.95 5.44 19.36
CA PHE A 119 8.55 5.24 19.71
C PHE A 119 7.65 5.44 18.50
N LEU A 120 6.54 4.71 18.48
CA LEU A 120 5.43 4.94 17.54
C LEU A 120 4.23 5.42 18.34
N CYS A 121 3.82 6.68 18.12
CA CYS A 121 2.63 7.24 18.70
C CYS A 121 1.50 7.19 17.68
N PHE A 122 0.28 6.90 18.16
CA PHE A 122 -0.88 6.88 17.30
C PHE A 122 -2.17 7.20 18.05
N CYS A 123 -3.12 7.81 17.34
CA CYS A 123 -4.41 8.25 17.88
C CYS A 123 -5.50 8.18 16.79
N ASN A 124 -6.75 8.09 17.23
CA ASN A 124 -7.94 8.07 16.34
C ASN A 124 -9.04 9.03 16.76
N GLY A 125 -8.83 9.82 17.82
CA GLY A 125 -9.82 10.75 18.36
C GLY A 125 -10.99 10.12 19.11
N THR A 126 -11.09 8.80 19.15
CA THR A 126 -12.16 8.05 19.84
C THR A 126 -11.59 7.25 21.01
N ASP A 127 -10.55 6.47 20.74
CA ASP A 127 -9.83 5.73 21.77
C ASP A 127 -8.72 6.63 22.38
N PRO A 128 -8.29 6.37 23.62
CA PRO A 128 -7.10 7.01 24.16
C PRO A 128 -5.88 6.79 23.26
N SER A 129 -5.04 7.82 23.16
CA SER A 129 -3.80 7.75 22.41
C SER A 129 -2.94 6.58 22.88
N MET A 130 -2.24 5.97 21.96
CA MET A 130 -1.40 4.80 22.21
C MET A 130 0.03 5.07 21.81
N LEU A 131 0.94 4.40 22.51
CA LEU A 131 2.36 4.44 22.26
C LEU A 131 2.91 3.02 22.20
N TYR A 132 3.75 2.76 21.21
CA TYR A 132 4.51 1.53 21.09
C TYR A 132 6.01 1.83 21.30
N ASN A 133 6.66 1.12 22.21
CA ASN A 133 8.06 1.35 22.61
C ASN A 133 9.06 0.35 22.02
N GLY A 134 8.62 -0.41 21.00
CA GLY A 134 9.43 -1.50 20.43
C GLY A 134 9.10 -2.88 20.99
N THR A 135 8.44 -2.96 22.15
CA THR A 135 8.07 -4.21 22.83
C THR A 135 6.59 -4.29 23.11
N THR A 136 6.01 -3.26 23.74
CA THR A 136 4.62 -3.25 24.22
C THR A 136 3.85 -2.04 23.73
N PHE A 137 2.52 -2.22 23.58
CA PHE A 137 1.57 -1.14 23.36
C PHE A 137 1.12 -0.59 24.70
N ILE A 138 1.30 0.71 24.90
CA ILE A 138 0.93 1.45 26.12
C ILE A 138 -0.23 2.37 25.77
N LYS A 139 -1.36 2.18 26.43
CA LYS A 139 -2.52 3.04 26.30
C LYS A 139 -2.41 4.20 27.28
N GLN A 140 -2.59 5.42 26.79
CA GLN A 140 -2.63 6.59 27.68
C GLN A 140 -3.83 6.50 28.62
N ALA A 141 -3.62 6.75 29.89
CA ALA A 141 -4.71 6.75 30.87
C ALA A 141 -5.69 7.90 30.59
N THR A 142 -6.97 7.59 30.58
CA THR A 142 -8.05 8.58 30.40
C THR A 142 -8.43 9.29 31.71
N THR A 143 -7.94 8.83 32.84
CA THR A 143 -8.19 9.43 34.15
C THR A 143 -7.15 10.50 34.44
N SER A 144 -7.59 11.68 34.86
CA SER A 144 -6.78 12.88 35.12
C SER A 144 -5.91 12.80 36.39
N THR A 145 -5.43 11.63 36.76
CA THR A 145 -4.28 11.55 37.64
C THR A 145 -3.11 11.89 36.75
N ALA A 146 -2.62 13.12 36.87
CA ALA A 146 -1.47 13.60 36.12
C ALA A 146 -0.35 12.58 36.19
N GLN A 147 -0.31 11.68 35.21
CA GLN A 147 0.87 10.89 34.97
C GLN A 147 1.86 11.90 34.38
N THR A 148 2.72 12.40 35.25
CA THR A 148 3.80 13.28 34.89
C THR A 148 4.59 12.55 33.81
N ILE A 149 4.40 12.94 32.55
CA ILE A 149 5.29 12.56 31.46
C ILE A 149 6.58 13.35 31.71
N SER A 150 7.36 12.91 32.68
CA SER A 150 8.61 13.56 33.07
C SER A 150 9.71 13.42 32.02
N THR A 151 9.39 12.90 30.83
CA THR A 151 10.37 12.59 29.79
C THR A 151 10.07 13.23 28.43
N ILE A 152 9.00 14.05 28.32
CA ILE A 152 8.78 14.88 27.13
C ILE A 152 9.08 16.34 27.50
N THR A 153 10.33 16.64 27.72
CA THR A 153 10.84 18.00 27.74
C THR A 153 11.29 18.34 26.32
N HIS A 154 10.54 19.22 25.69
CA HIS A 154 10.78 19.87 24.38
C HIS A 154 10.11 19.21 23.18
N PHE A 155 8.94 19.75 22.88
CA PHE A 155 8.44 19.91 21.51
C PHE A 155 8.79 21.34 21.07
N PHE A 156 9.91 21.52 20.41
CA PHE A 156 10.19 22.66 19.52
C PHE A 156 11.28 22.25 18.53
#